data_ef1fd5244768d5879519c53e2bc5ae97
#
_entry.id   ef1fd5244768d5879519c53e2bc5ae97
#
_cell.length_a   1.000
_cell.length_b   1.000
_cell.length_c   1.000
_cell.angle_alpha   90.00
_cell.angle_beta   90.00
_cell.angle_gamma   90.00
#
_symmetry.space_group_name_H-M   'P 1'
#
loop_
_entity.id
_entity.type
_entity.pdbx_description
1 polymer ?
#
loop_
_entity_poly.entity_id
_entity_poly.type
_entity_poly.pdbx_seq_one_letter_code
_entity_poly.pdbx_strand_id
1 'polypeptide(L)'
;MSDNNTLWLEEIGMRITERRKKLGLTQEALAEKGDVTTQFVSYAESGKRAMRPENLLKISSALGVSADYLLTGEIIDKDLLLLSDKLRNLTPAQVRTVEAIIDECLRLYCQT
;
A
#
# COMPACT_ATOMS: atom_id res chain seq x y z
N MET A 1 8.32 23.87 -9.27
CA MET A 1 8.92 24.15 -7.99
C MET A 1 9.39 22.90 -7.34
N SER A 2 10.66 22.90 -6.94
CA SER A 2 11.29 21.73 -6.34
C SER A 2 10.63 21.30 -5.02
N ASP A 3 10.05 22.23 -4.29
CA ASP A 3 9.51 21.97 -2.95
C ASP A 3 8.33 21.00 -2.96
N ASN A 4 7.41 21.10 -3.93
CA ASN A 4 6.27 20.19 -4.02
C ASN A 4 6.72 18.77 -4.40
N ASN A 5 7.68 18.67 -5.32
CA ASN A 5 8.22 17.37 -5.73
C ASN A 5 8.99 16.71 -4.59
N THR A 6 9.77 17.48 -3.85
CA THR A 6 10.54 16.98 -2.72
C THR A 6 9.61 16.46 -1.63
N LEU A 7 8.56 17.23 -1.30
CA LEU A 7 7.61 16.84 -0.28
C LEU A 7 6.89 15.52 -0.66
N TRP A 8 6.50 15.39 -1.92
CA TRP A 8 5.84 14.18 -2.40
C TRP A 8 6.76 12.97 -2.31
N LEU A 9 8.02 13.14 -2.72
CA LEU A 9 9.01 12.05 -2.63
C LEU A 9 9.28 11.67 -1.18
N GLU A 10 9.31 12.65 -0.27
CA GLU A 10 9.47 12.37 1.15
C GLU A 10 8.29 11.59 1.72
N GLU A 11 7.08 11.90 1.31
CA GLU A 11 5.89 11.17 1.74
C GLU A 11 5.92 9.72 1.26
N ILE A 12 6.32 9.49 0.01
CA ILE A 12 6.51 8.13 -0.51
C ILE A 12 7.56 7.40 0.32
N GLY A 13 8.68 8.05 0.59
CA GLY A 13 9.77 7.49 1.38
C GLY A 13 9.33 7.12 2.79
N MET A 14 8.51 7.96 3.41
CA MET A 14 7.96 7.69 4.74
C MET A 14 7.08 6.43 4.73
N ARG A 15 6.25 6.26 3.70
CA ARG A 15 5.39 5.07 3.59
C ARG A 15 6.22 3.81 3.42
N ILE A 16 7.30 3.89 2.64
CA ILE A 16 8.24 2.78 2.49
C ILE A 16 8.87 2.42 3.84
N THR A 17 9.36 3.43 4.55
CA THR A 17 10.02 3.24 5.85
C THR A 17 9.06 2.64 6.87
N GLU A 18 7.86 3.18 6.98
CA GLU A 18 6.86 2.69 7.93
C GLU A 18 6.49 1.24 7.67
N ARG A 19 6.23 0.92 6.40
CA ARG A 19 5.86 -0.45 6.03
C ARG A 19 7.00 -1.42 6.25
N ARG A 20 8.23 -1.01 5.90
CA ARG A 20 9.42 -1.82 6.13
C ARG A 20 9.57 -2.16 7.60
N LYS A 21 9.47 -1.16 8.47
CA LYS A 21 9.60 -1.35 9.92
C LYS A 21 8.48 -2.23 10.48
N LYS A 22 7.28 -2.05 9.97
CA LYS A 22 6.12 -2.86 10.37
C LYS A 22 6.34 -4.33 10.06
N LEU A 23 7.02 -4.62 8.94
CA LEU A 23 7.36 -5.99 8.56
C LEU A 23 8.62 -6.51 9.27
N GLY A 24 9.27 -5.69 10.08
CA GLY A 24 10.49 -6.07 10.77
C GLY A 24 11.71 -6.19 9.88
N LEU A 25 11.69 -5.53 8.71
CA LEU A 25 12.80 -5.63 7.76
C LEU A 25 13.81 -4.50 7.95
N THR A 26 15.10 -4.83 7.78
CA THR A 26 16.14 -3.82 7.61
C THR A 26 16.12 -3.28 6.19
N GLN A 27 16.81 -2.18 5.94
CA GLN A 27 16.96 -1.69 4.56
C GLN A 27 17.63 -2.72 3.67
N GLU A 28 18.63 -3.43 4.22
CA GLU A 28 19.32 -4.49 3.48
C GLU A 28 18.36 -5.64 3.13
N ALA A 29 17.55 -6.06 4.08
CA ALA A 29 16.58 -7.12 3.87
C ALA A 29 15.54 -6.74 2.81
N LEU A 30 15.06 -5.50 2.87
CA LEU A 30 14.12 -5.00 1.86
C LEU A 30 14.77 -4.96 0.48
N ALA A 31 16.02 -4.49 0.40
CA ALA A 31 16.76 -4.43 -0.85
C ALA A 31 16.89 -5.81 -1.49
N GLU A 32 17.25 -6.79 -0.68
CA GLU A 32 17.39 -8.18 -1.16
C GLU A 32 16.04 -8.72 -1.63
N LYS A 33 14.99 -8.50 -0.87
CA LYS A 33 13.66 -8.98 -1.21
C LYS A 33 13.11 -8.32 -2.47
N GLY A 34 13.43 -7.06 -2.68
CA GLY A 34 12.97 -6.29 -3.83
C GLY A 34 13.89 -6.35 -5.05
N ASP A 35 15.02 -7.04 -4.93
CA ASP A 35 16.03 -7.09 -5.99
C ASP A 35 16.49 -5.70 -6.41
N VAL A 36 16.83 -4.88 -5.42
CA VAL A 36 17.41 -3.55 -5.59
C VAL A 36 18.59 -3.42 -4.64
N THR A 37 19.34 -2.33 -4.75
CA THR A 37 20.48 -2.11 -3.86
C THR A 37 20.01 -1.48 -2.55
N THR A 38 20.79 -1.68 -1.48
CA THR A 38 20.53 -1.04 -0.19
C THR A 38 20.60 0.48 -0.33
N GLN A 39 21.52 0.97 -1.14
CA GLN A 39 21.64 2.40 -1.39
C GLN A 39 20.38 2.96 -2.04
N PHE A 40 19.78 2.21 -2.97
CA PHE A 40 18.51 2.60 -3.59
C PHE A 40 17.42 2.72 -2.51
N VAL A 41 17.29 1.74 -1.62
CA VAL A 41 16.30 1.79 -0.54
C VAL A 41 16.53 3.03 0.32
N SER A 42 17.76 3.32 0.67
CA SER A 42 18.10 4.49 1.47
C SER A 42 17.65 5.80 0.79
N TYR A 43 17.94 5.94 -0.50
CA TYR A 43 17.52 7.12 -1.25
C TYR A 43 16.01 7.22 -1.39
N ALA A 44 15.35 6.09 -1.62
CA ALA A 44 13.89 6.05 -1.74
C ALA A 44 13.22 6.47 -0.42
N GLU A 45 13.73 5.96 0.70
CA GLU A 45 13.15 6.27 2.01
C GLU A 45 13.38 7.73 2.41
N SER A 46 14.48 8.32 1.99
CA SER A 46 14.78 9.71 2.33
C SER A 46 14.13 10.72 1.37
N GLY A 47 13.57 10.25 0.27
CA GLY A 47 12.94 11.13 -0.72
C GLY A 47 13.94 11.92 -1.55
N LYS A 48 15.19 11.48 -1.61
CA LYS A 48 16.23 12.20 -2.35
C LYS A 48 16.11 12.07 -3.86
N ARG A 49 15.51 10.99 -4.34
CA ARG A 49 15.40 10.73 -5.78
C ARG A 49 14.06 10.08 -6.10
N ALA A 50 13.52 10.44 -7.27
CA ALA A 50 12.36 9.75 -7.81
C ALA A 50 12.73 8.34 -8.22
N MET A 51 11.77 7.42 -8.09
CA MET A 51 11.96 6.04 -8.50
C MET A 51 11.44 5.84 -9.91
N ARG A 52 12.12 5.00 -10.66
CA ARG A 52 11.59 4.52 -11.93
C ARG A 52 10.42 3.57 -11.66
N PRO A 53 9.45 3.47 -12.58
CA PRO A 53 8.28 2.60 -12.39
C PRO A 53 8.64 1.15 -12.05
N GLU A 54 9.65 0.58 -12.70
CA GLU A 54 10.05 -0.80 -12.42
C GLU A 54 10.58 -0.98 -11.00
N ASN A 55 11.28 0.02 -10.47
CA ASN A 55 11.78 -0.04 -9.10
C ASN A 55 10.67 0.16 -8.08
N LEU A 56 9.72 1.04 -8.39
CA LEU A 56 8.53 1.22 -7.56
C LEU A 56 7.75 -0.09 -7.46
N LEU A 57 7.60 -0.79 -8.57
CA LEU A 57 6.91 -2.08 -8.60
C LEU A 57 7.65 -3.12 -7.75
N LYS A 58 8.98 -3.19 -7.87
CA LYS A 58 9.79 -4.11 -7.07
C LYS A 58 9.64 -3.84 -5.57
N ILE A 59 9.71 -2.58 -5.16
CA ILE A 59 9.61 -2.20 -3.75
C ILE A 59 8.19 -2.45 -3.22
N SER A 60 7.16 -2.07 -3.96
CA SER A 60 5.78 -2.30 -3.52
C SER A 60 5.49 -3.78 -3.36
N SER A 61 5.95 -4.61 -4.30
CA SER A 61 5.79 -6.06 -4.22
C SER A 61 6.51 -6.64 -3.01
N ALA A 62 7.74 -6.20 -2.74
CA ALA A 62 8.51 -6.66 -1.60
C ALA A 62 7.86 -6.28 -0.28
N LEU A 63 7.20 -5.13 -0.23
CA LEU A 63 6.51 -4.65 0.98
C LEU A 63 5.09 -5.22 1.11
N GLY A 64 4.58 -5.90 0.08
CA GLY A 64 3.23 -6.43 0.08
C GLY A 64 2.15 -5.36 0.06
N VAL A 65 2.44 -4.23 -0.58
CA VAL A 65 1.47 -3.14 -0.76
C VAL A 65 1.36 -2.81 -2.24
N SER A 66 0.35 -2.02 -2.60
CA SER A 66 0.20 -1.57 -3.98
C SER A 66 1.13 -0.38 -4.24
N ALA A 67 1.48 -0.18 -5.52
CA ALA A 67 2.20 1.03 -5.92
C ALA A 67 1.35 2.27 -5.63
N ASP A 68 0.03 2.17 -5.81
CA ASP A 68 -0.88 3.28 -5.52
C ASP A 68 -0.80 3.70 -4.05
N TYR A 69 -0.70 2.73 -3.13
CA TYR A 69 -0.54 3.07 -1.71
C TYR A 69 0.73 3.89 -1.49
N LEU A 70 1.85 3.46 -2.07
CA LEU A 70 3.11 4.20 -1.89
C LEU A 70 3.02 5.60 -2.48
N LEU A 71 2.34 5.76 -3.61
CA LEU A 71 2.24 7.05 -4.31
C LEU A 71 1.23 8.00 -3.67
N THR A 72 0.10 7.49 -3.20
CA THR A 72 -1.03 8.33 -2.78
C THR A 72 -1.39 8.19 -1.30
N GLY A 73 -0.96 7.12 -0.66
CA GLY A 73 -1.35 6.81 0.71
C GLY A 73 -2.71 6.13 0.82
N GLU A 74 -3.36 5.84 -0.31
CA GLU A 74 -4.63 5.11 -0.28
C GLU A 74 -4.39 3.65 0.10
N ILE A 75 -5.13 3.18 1.07
CA ILE A 75 -4.97 1.83 1.59
C ILE A 75 -5.80 0.87 0.73
N ILE A 76 -5.11 0.06 -0.06
CA ILE A 76 -5.73 -1.09 -0.71
C ILE A 76 -5.29 -2.31 0.09
N ASP A 77 -6.09 -2.66 1.09
CA ASP A 77 -5.81 -3.80 1.95
C ASP A 77 -6.00 -5.09 1.15
N LYS A 78 -5.10 -6.06 1.35
CA LYS A 78 -5.23 -7.39 0.75
C LYS A 78 -6.56 -8.03 1.11
N ASP A 79 -7.04 -7.83 2.33
CA ASP A 79 -8.32 -8.38 2.78
C ASP A 79 -9.47 -7.77 2.01
N LEU A 80 -9.39 -6.47 1.68
CA LEU A 80 -10.40 -5.83 0.84
C LEU A 80 -10.38 -6.36 -0.58
N LEU A 81 -9.20 -6.64 -1.12
CA LEU A 81 -9.08 -7.22 -2.47
C LEU A 81 -9.67 -8.62 -2.52
N LEU A 82 -9.38 -9.45 -1.51
CA LEU A 82 -9.95 -10.79 -1.40
C LEU A 82 -11.47 -10.75 -1.29
N LEU A 83 -11.98 -9.83 -0.49
CA LEU A 83 -13.42 -9.63 -0.35
C LEU A 83 -14.03 -9.17 -1.68
N SER A 84 -13.39 -8.25 -2.36
CA SER A 84 -13.85 -7.79 -3.68
C SER A 84 -13.93 -8.95 -4.68
N ASP A 85 -12.92 -9.82 -4.70
CA ASP A 85 -12.92 -10.99 -5.58
C ASP A 85 -14.08 -11.93 -5.28
N LYS A 86 -14.37 -12.14 -4.00
CA LYS A 86 -15.52 -12.97 -3.59
C LYS A 86 -16.84 -12.35 -4.04
N LEU A 87 -16.95 -11.02 -3.90
CA LEU A 87 -18.16 -10.30 -4.30
C LEU A 87 -18.42 -10.40 -5.79
N ARG A 88 -17.39 -10.44 -6.62
CA ARG A 88 -17.54 -10.57 -8.08
C ARG A 88 -18.20 -11.87 -8.51
N ASN A 89 -18.10 -12.90 -7.67
CA ASN A 89 -18.65 -14.23 -7.97
C ASN A 89 -20.10 -14.40 -7.50
N LEU A 90 -20.67 -13.37 -6.90
CA LEU A 90 -22.04 -13.40 -6.40
C LEU A 90 -23.04 -12.95 -7.46
N THR A 91 -24.25 -13.51 -7.36
CA THR A 91 -25.38 -13.02 -8.18
C THR A 91 -25.81 -11.66 -7.64
N PRO A 92 -26.56 -10.85 -8.46
CA PRO A 92 -27.08 -9.57 -7.96
C PRO A 92 -27.93 -9.71 -6.69
N ALA A 93 -28.70 -10.80 -6.57
CA ALA A 93 -29.51 -11.04 -5.37
C ALA A 93 -28.60 -11.28 -4.15
N GLN A 94 -27.54 -12.06 -4.33
CA GLN A 94 -26.56 -12.32 -3.24
C GLN A 94 -25.83 -11.05 -2.85
N VAL A 95 -25.47 -10.20 -3.81
CA VAL A 95 -24.81 -8.92 -3.52
C VAL A 95 -25.72 -8.05 -2.67
N ARG A 96 -27.02 -7.98 -2.96
CA ARG A 96 -27.96 -7.22 -2.15
C ARG A 96 -28.07 -7.74 -0.72
N THR A 97 -27.97 -9.06 -0.54
CA THR A 97 -27.98 -9.66 0.80
C THR A 97 -26.72 -9.27 1.57
N VAL A 98 -25.55 -9.34 0.93
CA VAL A 98 -24.28 -8.94 1.54
C VAL A 98 -24.31 -7.46 1.90
N GLU A 99 -24.82 -6.63 1.00
CA GLU A 99 -24.95 -5.19 1.26
C GLU A 99 -25.79 -4.91 2.51
N ALA A 100 -26.90 -5.62 2.68
CA ALA A 100 -27.73 -5.50 3.86
C ALA A 100 -26.98 -5.90 5.15
N ILE A 101 -26.14 -6.93 5.05
CA ILE A 101 -25.30 -7.36 6.19
C ILE A 101 -24.27 -6.29 6.54
N ILE A 102 -23.65 -5.70 5.52
CA ILE A 102 -22.67 -4.62 5.70
C ILE A 102 -23.34 -3.42 6.38
N ASP A 103 -24.52 -3.03 5.93
CA ASP A 103 -25.28 -1.92 6.50
C ASP A 103 -25.58 -2.19 7.98
N GLU A 104 -25.95 -3.42 8.31
CA GLU A 104 -26.20 -3.80 9.71
C GLU A 104 -24.92 -3.74 10.54
N CYS A 105 -23.79 -4.18 10.00
CA CYS A 105 -22.51 -4.07 10.69
C CYS A 105 -22.14 -2.61 10.95
N LEU A 106 -22.33 -1.75 9.96
CA LEU A 106 -22.06 -0.32 10.12
C LEU A 106 -22.94 0.30 11.17
N ARG A 107 -24.22 -0.06 11.19
CA ARG A 107 -25.16 0.43 12.19
C ARG A 107 -24.77 0.02 13.61
N LEU A 108 -24.34 -1.24 13.77
CA LEU A 108 -23.97 -1.76 15.10
C LEU A 108 -22.69 -1.10 15.64
N TYR A 109 -21.72 -0.80 14.80
CA TYR A 109 -20.43 -0.29 15.25
C TYR A 109 -20.33 1.24 15.19
N CYS A 110 -21.27 1.92 14.57
CA CYS A 110 -21.26 3.38 14.47
C CYS A 110 -22.16 4.06 15.52
N GLN A 111 -22.71 3.31 16.46
CA GLN A 111 -23.63 3.84 17.49
C GLN A 111 -22.95 4.26 18.79
N THR A 112 -21.66 4.39 18.80
CA THR A 112 -20.94 4.83 20.01
C THR A 112 -20.93 6.35 20.16
#